data_d1253878cb5b1127cd7619d47eef0bf2
#
_entry.id   d1253878cb5b1127cd7619d47eef0bf2
#
_cell.length_a   1.000
_cell.length_b   1.000
_cell.length_c   1.000
_cell.angle_alpha   90.00
_cell.angle_beta   90.00
_cell.angle_gamma   90.00
#
_symmetry.space_group_name_H-M   'P 1'
#
loop_
_entity.id
_entity.type
_entity.pdbx_description
1 polymer ?
#
loop_
_entity_poly.entity_id
_entity_poly.type
_entity_poly.pdbx_seq_one_letter_code
_entity_poly.pdbx_strand_id
1 'polypeptide(L)'
;MPHRKKILLSDSNEAFSMLLTDSLRERGDFRVFHARDADETTEVLHRHRPHVLLLDFLLPHKGGFHVMQQLREGGHKISTILMTALPTHKVIEEAYRLGASFVLPKPFTARALVERIHDALHSDRP
;
A
#
# COMPACT_ATOMS: atom_id res chain seq x y z
N MET A 1 9.16 22.85 9.69
CA MET A 1 8.60 21.55 10.05
C MET A 1 8.66 20.59 8.89
N PRO A 2 9.34 19.50 9.01
CA PRO A 2 9.26 18.50 7.96
C PRO A 2 7.88 17.91 7.90
N HIS A 3 7.38 17.74 6.70
CA HIS A 3 6.10 17.10 6.51
C HIS A 3 6.28 15.58 6.59
N ARG A 4 5.47 14.93 7.40
CA ARG A 4 5.48 13.48 7.46
C ARG A 4 5.00 12.91 6.15
N LYS A 5 5.62 11.82 5.73
CA LYS A 5 5.12 11.07 4.58
C LYS A 5 3.85 10.34 4.97
N LYS A 6 2.87 10.44 4.10
CA LYS A 6 1.55 9.83 4.34
C LYS A 6 1.51 8.45 3.72
N ILE A 7 1.13 7.49 4.54
CA ILE A 7 1.01 6.10 4.13
C ILE A 7 -0.44 5.69 4.29
N LEU A 8 -1.02 5.10 3.26
CA LEU A 8 -2.35 4.50 3.36
C LEU A 8 -2.19 3.00 3.44
N LEU A 9 -2.68 2.41 4.52
CA LEU A 9 -2.68 0.97 4.71
C LEU A 9 -4.09 0.45 4.43
N SER A 10 -4.23 -0.33 3.36
CA SER A 10 -5.51 -0.92 2.97
C SER A 10 -5.47 -2.42 3.23
N ASP A 11 -6.12 -2.84 4.33
CA ASP A 11 -6.15 -4.22 4.78
C ASP A 11 -7.34 -4.39 5.71
N SER A 12 -8.08 -5.48 5.56
CA SER A 12 -9.28 -5.71 6.36
C SER A 12 -9.00 -6.30 7.73
N ASN A 13 -7.80 -6.80 7.97
CA ASN A 13 -7.45 -7.39 9.26
C ASN A 13 -7.06 -6.30 10.23
N GLU A 14 -7.94 -6.02 11.19
CA GLU A 14 -7.71 -4.92 12.13
C GLU A 14 -6.52 -5.13 13.04
N ALA A 15 -6.34 -6.35 13.55
CA ALA A 15 -5.21 -6.63 14.44
C ALA A 15 -3.88 -6.44 13.70
N PHE A 16 -3.79 -6.95 12.49
CA PHE A 16 -2.62 -6.78 11.65
C PHE A 16 -2.38 -5.28 11.37
N SER A 17 -3.43 -4.57 11.02
CA SER A 17 -3.33 -3.14 10.68
C SER A 17 -2.88 -2.30 11.87
N MET A 18 -3.38 -2.61 13.07
CA MET A 18 -2.98 -1.88 14.27
C MET A 18 -1.51 -2.11 14.59
N LEU A 19 -1.08 -3.36 14.56
CA LEU A 19 0.32 -3.69 14.83
C LEU A 19 1.23 -3.03 13.81
N LEU A 20 0.85 -3.07 12.55
CA LEU A 20 1.67 -2.50 11.48
C LEU A 20 1.72 -0.98 11.59
N THR A 21 0.60 -0.35 11.88
CA THR A 21 0.55 1.09 12.07
C THR A 21 1.47 1.53 13.19
N ASP A 22 1.41 0.83 14.33
CA ASP A 22 2.27 1.15 15.47
C ASP A 22 3.75 1.00 15.09
N SER A 23 4.08 -0.10 14.42
CA SER A 23 5.46 -0.33 13.98
C SER A 23 5.95 0.75 13.03
N LEU A 24 5.12 1.18 12.10
CA LEU A 24 5.48 2.22 11.15
C LEU A 24 5.72 3.55 11.86
N ARG A 25 4.87 3.88 12.82
CA ARG A 25 5.04 5.12 13.58
C ARG A 25 6.30 5.13 14.42
N GLU A 26 6.69 3.97 14.94
CA GLU A 26 7.90 3.85 15.74
C GLU A 26 9.17 3.91 14.90
N ARG A 27 9.13 3.36 13.69
CA ARG A 27 10.33 3.17 12.88
C ARG A 27 10.59 4.30 11.91
N GLY A 28 9.64 5.20 11.71
CA GLY A 28 9.79 6.28 10.77
C GLY A 28 8.85 7.42 11.06
N ASP A 29 9.05 8.51 10.35
CA ASP A 29 8.23 9.68 10.52
C ASP A 29 7.08 9.64 9.52
N PHE A 30 6.16 8.71 9.77
CA PHE A 30 5.03 8.47 8.87
C PHE A 30 3.72 8.88 9.52
N ARG A 31 2.83 9.41 8.70
CA ARG A 31 1.44 9.60 9.07
C ARG A 31 0.65 8.49 8.38
N VAL A 32 0.02 7.62 9.16
CA VAL A 32 -0.61 6.41 8.64
C VAL A 32 -2.13 6.54 8.67
N PHE A 33 -2.75 6.32 7.54
CA PHE A 33 -4.20 6.21 7.40
C PHE A 33 -4.54 4.75 7.15
N HIS A 34 -5.73 4.34 7.55
CA HIS A 34 -6.17 2.96 7.40
C HIS A 34 -7.50 2.91 6.65
N ALA A 35 -7.60 1.97 5.72
CA ALA A 35 -8.84 1.65 5.00
C ALA A 35 -9.04 0.15 5.05
N ARG A 36 -10.28 -0.30 5.20
CA ARG A 36 -10.59 -1.72 5.38
C ARG A 36 -11.07 -2.40 4.11
N ASP A 37 -11.46 -1.61 3.11
CA ASP A 37 -11.96 -2.14 1.86
C ASP A 37 -11.64 -1.18 0.70
N ALA A 38 -12.06 -1.56 -0.50
CA ALA A 38 -11.75 -0.78 -1.70
C ALA A 38 -12.39 0.61 -1.68
N ASP A 39 -13.61 0.70 -1.18
CA ASP A 39 -14.32 1.98 -1.17
C ASP A 39 -13.67 2.96 -0.20
N GLU A 40 -13.32 2.50 1.01
CA GLU A 40 -12.58 3.33 1.96
C GLU A 40 -11.23 3.75 1.41
N THR A 41 -10.56 2.83 0.71
CA THR A 41 -9.27 3.13 0.10
C THR A 41 -9.40 4.30 -0.88
N THR A 42 -10.40 4.24 -1.75
CA THR A 42 -10.64 5.29 -2.72
C THR A 42 -10.95 6.63 -2.04
N GLU A 43 -11.75 6.57 -0.99
CA GLU A 43 -12.11 7.78 -0.25
C GLU A 43 -10.89 8.44 0.39
N VAL A 44 -10.04 7.65 1.04
CA VAL A 44 -8.84 8.19 1.67
C VAL A 44 -7.85 8.72 0.64
N LEU A 45 -7.73 8.03 -0.49
CA LEU A 45 -6.86 8.50 -1.58
C LEU A 45 -7.27 9.88 -2.05
N HIS A 46 -8.55 10.12 -2.23
CA HIS A 46 -9.05 11.42 -2.67
C HIS A 46 -8.91 12.49 -1.60
N ARG A 47 -9.18 12.14 -0.35
CA ARG A 47 -9.21 13.11 0.73
C ARG A 47 -7.82 13.50 1.21
N HIS A 48 -6.91 12.54 1.32
CA HIS A 48 -5.61 12.77 1.98
C HIS A 48 -4.42 12.69 1.05
N ARG A 49 -4.57 12.14 -0.13
CA ARG A 49 -3.50 12.04 -1.15
C ARG A 49 -2.20 11.48 -0.57
N PRO A 50 -2.22 10.23 -0.09
CA PRO A 50 -1.03 9.64 0.50
C PRO A 50 0.08 9.47 -0.54
N HIS A 51 1.30 9.33 -0.04
CA HIS A 51 2.48 9.16 -0.89
C HIS A 51 2.68 7.70 -1.28
N VAL A 52 2.31 6.78 -0.40
CA VAL A 52 2.47 5.34 -0.63
C VAL A 52 1.20 4.63 -0.20
N LEU A 53 0.76 3.68 -1.02
CA LEU A 53 -0.36 2.80 -0.72
C LEU A 53 0.18 1.41 -0.43
N LEU A 54 -0.10 0.91 0.76
CA LEU A 54 0.16 -0.48 1.14
C LEU A 54 -1.16 -1.20 0.95
N LEU A 55 -1.23 -2.08 -0.03
CA LEU A 55 -2.50 -2.62 -0.51
C LEU A 55 -2.53 -4.14 -0.37
N ASP A 56 -3.47 -4.63 0.43
CA ASP A 56 -3.68 -6.07 0.55
C ASP A 56 -4.31 -6.61 -0.74
N PHE A 57 -3.73 -7.70 -1.24
CA PHE A 57 -4.26 -8.36 -2.42
C PHE A 57 -5.71 -8.83 -2.21
N LEU A 58 -6.02 -9.32 -1.01
CA LEU A 58 -7.34 -9.89 -0.70
C LEU A 58 -8.22 -8.92 0.08
N LEU A 59 -8.45 -7.72 -0.46
CA LEU A 59 -9.44 -6.84 0.14
C LEU A 59 -10.84 -7.40 -0.05
N PRO A 60 -11.74 -7.19 0.93
CA PRO A 60 -13.11 -7.67 0.79
C PRO A 60 -13.80 -7.06 -0.42
N HIS A 61 -14.67 -7.83 -1.00
CA HIS A 61 -15.56 -7.47 -2.11
C HIS A 61 -14.84 -7.31 -3.43
N LYS A 62 -13.88 -6.41 -3.56
CA LYS A 62 -13.32 -6.09 -4.86
C LYS A 62 -11.86 -6.46 -5.07
N GLY A 63 -11.12 -6.68 -3.97
CA GLY A 63 -9.72 -7.10 -4.08
C GLY A 63 -8.74 -5.99 -4.46
N GLY A 64 -7.45 -6.28 -4.28
CA GLY A 64 -6.41 -5.30 -4.51
C GLY A 64 -6.20 -4.95 -5.97
N PHE A 65 -6.31 -5.92 -6.87
CA PHE A 65 -6.15 -5.64 -8.29
C PHE A 65 -7.23 -4.69 -8.82
N HIS A 66 -8.43 -4.79 -8.29
CA HIS A 66 -9.49 -3.86 -8.66
C HIS A 66 -9.12 -2.42 -8.31
N VAL A 67 -8.60 -2.22 -7.09
CA VAL A 67 -8.15 -0.89 -6.65
C VAL A 67 -7.04 -0.38 -7.57
N MET A 68 -6.06 -1.23 -7.89
CA MET A 68 -4.96 -0.83 -8.75
C MET A 68 -5.45 -0.46 -10.14
N GLN A 69 -6.41 -1.21 -10.67
CA GLN A 69 -6.99 -0.92 -11.98
C GLN A 69 -7.70 0.43 -11.97
N GLN A 70 -8.46 0.72 -10.91
CA GLN A 70 -9.14 2.00 -10.78
C GLN A 70 -8.14 3.17 -10.69
N LEU A 71 -7.07 2.99 -9.95
CA LEU A 71 -6.04 4.04 -9.85
C LEU A 71 -5.42 4.32 -11.20
N ARG A 72 -5.12 3.28 -11.94
CA ARG A 72 -4.53 3.41 -13.26
C ARG A 72 -5.46 4.13 -14.23
N GLU A 73 -6.73 3.73 -14.24
CA GLU A 73 -7.73 4.35 -15.11
C GLU A 73 -7.98 5.80 -14.76
N GLY A 74 -7.89 6.14 -13.49
CA GLY A 74 -8.06 7.51 -13.02
C GLY A 74 -6.83 8.38 -13.18
N GLY A 75 -5.72 7.83 -13.68
CA GLY A 75 -4.50 8.60 -13.86
C GLY A 75 -3.75 8.91 -12.58
N HIS A 76 -4.07 8.20 -11.50
CA HIS A 76 -3.39 8.42 -10.21
C HIS A 76 -1.99 7.82 -10.23
N LYS A 77 -1.02 8.61 -9.79
CA LYS A 77 0.37 8.17 -9.73
C LYS A 77 0.81 8.09 -8.29
N ILE A 78 0.44 6.98 -7.65
CA ILE A 78 0.83 6.72 -6.28
C ILE A 78 1.67 5.45 -6.25
N SER A 79 2.76 5.48 -5.48
CA SER A 79 3.57 4.28 -5.29
C SER A 79 2.78 3.25 -4.52
N THR A 80 2.60 2.07 -5.10
CA THR A 80 1.79 1.01 -4.51
C THR A 80 2.66 -0.20 -4.19
N ILE A 81 2.57 -0.67 -2.95
CA ILE A 81 3.19 -1.91 -2.51
C ILE A 81 2.06 -2.90 -2.29
N LEU A 82 2.00 -3.94 -3.12
CA LEU A 82 0.98 -4.97 -2.97
C LEU A 82 1.47 -6.00 -1.96
N MET A 83 0.66 -6.27 -0.94
CA MET A 83 0.95 -7.27 0.09
C MET A 83 0.14 -8.51 -0.21
N THR A 84 0.76 -9.68 -0.22
CA THR A 84 0.06 -10.91 -0.54
C THR A 84 0.67 -12.13 0.11
N ALA A 85 -0.19 -13.04 0.59
CA ALA A 85 0.22 -14.36 1.04
C ALA A 85 0.31 -15.36 -0.12
N LEU A 86 -0.04 -14.93 -1.34
CA LEU A 86 -0.06 -15.77 -2.54
C LEU A 86 0.85 -15.19 -3.62
N PRO A 87 2.18 -15.19 -3.40
CA PRO A 87 3.10 -14.56 -4.35
C PRO A 87 3.43 -15.50 -5.52
N THR A 88 2.40 -15.91 -6.26
CA THR A 88 2.60 -16.73 -7.45
C THR A 88 3.13 -15.87 -8.59
N HIS A 89 3.71 -16.53 -9.61
CA HIS A 89 4.17 -15.82 -10.79
C HIS A 89 3.08 -14.95 -11.40
N LYS A 90 1.88 -15.50 -11.50
CA LYS A 90 0.77 -14.76 -12.11
C LYS A 90 0.40 -13.52 -11.32
N VAL A 91 0.35 -13.65 -9.99
CA VAL A 91 0.00 -12.51 -9.12
C VAL A 91 1.08 -11.43 -9.23
N ILE A 92 2.35 -11.84 -9.18
CA ILE A 92 3.46 -10.89 -9.26
C ILE A 92 3.47 -10.18 -10.62
N GLU A 93 3.34 -10.93 -11.71
CA GLU A 93 3.32 -10.35 -13.04
C GLU A 93 2.17 -9.35 -13.19
N GLU A 94 0.99 -9.73 -12.75
CA GLU A 94 -0.18 -8.86 -12.88
C GLU A 94 -0.04 -7.61 -12.03
N ALA A 95 0.52 -7.75 -10.81
CA ALA A 95 0.75 -6.61 -9.95
C ALA A 95 1.64 -5.56 -10.63
N TYR A 96 2.76 -6.01 -11.18
CA TYR A 96 3.66 -5.08 -11.86
C TYR A 96 3.05 -4.52 -13.13
N ARG A 97 2.28 -5.34 -13.87
CA ARG A 97 1.58 -4.87 -15.05
C ARG A 97 0.60 -3.74 -14.70
N LEU A 98 -0.03 -3.85 -13.54
CA LEU A 98 -0.99 -2.84 -13.07
C LEU A 98 -0.31 -1.65 -12.37
N GLY A 99 1.01 -1.65 -12.28
CA GLY A 99 1.74 -0.50 -11.81
C GLY A 99 2.26 -0.57 -10.38
N ALA A 100 2.28 -1.75 -9.77
CA ALA A 100 2.86 -1.88 -8.43
C ALA A 100 4.34 -1.51 -8.46
N SER A 101 4.78 -0.79 -7.44
CA SER A 101 6.20 -0.51 -7.24
C SER A 101 6.91 -1.74 -6.70
N PHE A 102 6.27 -2.45 -5.80
CA PHE A 102 6.80 -3.67 -5.19
C PHE A 102 5.67 -4.63 -4.85
N VAL A 103 6.01 -5.91 -4.79
CA VAL A 103 5.13 -6.95 -4.24
C VAL A 103 5.82 -7.50 -3.01
N LEU A 104 5.14 -7.44 -1.87
CA LEU A 104 5.71 -7.86 -0.59
C LEU A 104 4.97 -9.09 -0.10
N PRO A 105 5.63 -10.26 -0.09
CA PRO A 105 4.99 -11.48 0.38
C PRO A 105 4.73 -11.46 1.89
N LYS A 106 3.56 -11.92 2.29
CA LYS A 106 3.24 -12.11 3.70
C LYS A 106 3.65 -13.52 4.13
N PRO A 107 4.16 -13.71 5.33
CA PRO A 107 4.44 -12.69 6.36
C PRO A 107 5.73 -11.94 6.06
N PHE A 108 5.81 -10.71 6.52
CA PHE A 108 7.02 -9.89 6.39
C PHE A 108 7.29 -9.19 7.73
N THR A 109 8.53 -8.71 7.88
CA THR A 109 8.87 -7.94 9.07
C THR A 109 8.56 -6.46 8.85
N ALA A 110 8.35 -5.73 9.95
CA ALA A 110 8.18 -4.28 9.86
C ALA A 110 9.40 -3.64 9.20
N ARG A 111 10.60 -4.15 9.48
CA ARG A 111 11.82 -3.65 8.88
C ARG A 111 11.80 -3.78 7.37
N ALA A 112 11.42 -4.95 6.87
CA ALA A 112 11.34 -5.18 5.42
C ALA A 112 10.34 -4.21 4.77
N LEU A 113 9.20 -4.00 5.42
CA LEU A 113 8.21 -3.08 4.91
C LEU A 113 8.73 -1.65 4.87
N VAL A 114 9.36 -1.19 5.95
CA VAL A 114 9.89 0.17 6.00
C VAL A 114 10.93 0.39 4.91
N GLU A 115 11.77 -0.63 4.65
CA GLU A 115 12.75 -0.56 3.56
C GLU A 115 12.06 -0.38 2.21
N ARG A 116 10.98 -1.13 1.97
CA ARG A 116 10.24 -0.99 0.71
C ARG A 116 9.56 0.36 0.60
N ILE A 117 9.03 0.88 1.71
CA ILE A 117 8.42 2.21 1.72
C ILE A 117 9.46 3.26 1.35
N HIS A 118 10.65 3.18 1.95
CA HIS A 118 11.71 4.13 1.61
C HIS A 118 12.11 4.01 0.15
N ASP A 119 12.23 2.80 -0.37
CA ASP A 119 12.53 2.59 -1.78
C ASP A 119 11.45 3.21 -2.67
N ALA A 120 10.19 3.03 -2.30
CA ALA A 120 9.07 3.58 -3.05
C ALA A 120 9.07 5.11 -3.05
N LEU A 121 9.38 5.70 -1.89
CA LEU A 121 9.43 7.15 -1.75
C LEU A 121 10.59 7.78 -2.52
N HIS A 122 11.71 7.06 -2.65
CA HIS A 122 12.90 7.57 -3.32
C HIS A 122 13.04 7.09 -4.75
N SER A 123 12.15 6.22 -5.19
CA SER A 123 12.18 5.74 -6.55
C SER A 123 11.37 6.72 -7.41
N ASP A 124 11.95 7.88 -7.54
CA ASP A 124 11.32 8.94 -8.28
C ASP A 124 11.41 8.62 -9.77
N ARG A 125 10.27 8.53 -10.41
CA ARG A 125 10.21 8.23 -11.83
C ARG A 125 9.82 9.45 -12.60
N PRO A 126 10.60 9.79 -13.59
CA PRO A 126 10.15 10.81 -14.52
C PRO A 126 8.86 10.39 -15.20
#